data_513d3740d393b9b16251683b89b5990d
#
_entry.id   513d3740d393b9b16251683b89b5990d
#
_cell.length_a   1.000
_cell.length_b   1.000
_cell.length_c   1.000
_cell.angle_alpha   90.00
_cell.angle_beta   90.00
_cell.angle_gamma   90.00
#
_symmetry.space_group_name_H-M   'P 1'
#
loop_
_entity.id
_entity.type
_entity.pdbx_description
1 polymer ?
#
loop_
_entity_poly.entity_id
_entity_poly.type
_entity_poly.pdbx_seq_one_letter_code
_entity_poly.pdbx_strand_id
1 'polypeptide(L)'
;MVIADASTKLLGRARWLAWATIVYNMIEAVVAIVAGSAAGSIALIGFGLDSIVEVLSAIVIVWQLNGVSEDRERTALKLIALSFYLLACYVAVQALFDLIGQTKPDTSLVGIGLAIASVIVMPILARAKRHTGKQLGSSTVVADSNQTKLCAYISIILLGGLIFNATIGWWWADPIAALVIAALAINEGRQAWKGETCTDSC
;
A
#
# COMPACT_ATOMS: atom_id res chain seq x y z
N MET A 1 19.14 4.81 -33.09
CA MET A 1 18.94 3.38 -32.85
C MET A 1 19.23 2.98 -31.38
N VAL A 2 20.33 3.42 -30.74
CA VAL A 2 20.66 3.09 -29.34
C VAL A 2 19.67 3.67 -28.30
N ILE A 3 19.14 4.87 -28.50
CA ILE A 3 18.18 5.52 -27.57
C ILE A 3 16.80 4.81 -27.56
N ALA A 4 16.34 4.32 -28.70
CA ALA A 4 15.08 3.60 -28.80
C ALA A 4 15.14 2.22 -28.09
N ASP A 5 16.28 1.53 -28.16
CA ASP A 5 16.49 0.23 -27.48
C ASP A 5 16.58 0.39 -25.95
N ALA A 6 17.21 1.47 -25.47
CA ALA A 6 17.25 1.78 -24.03
C ALA A 6 15.85 2.10 -23.47
N SER A 7 15.02 2.85 -24.21
CA SER A 7 13.64 3.19 -23.82
C SER A 7 12.75 1.94 -23.74
N THR A 8 12.85 1.03 -24.69
CA THR A 8 12.07 -0.22 -24.69
C THR A 8 12.44 -1.14 -23.52
N LYS A 9 13.72 -1.23 -23.15
CA LYS A 9 14.18 -1.99 -21.98
C LYS A 9 13.65 -1.40 -20.66
N LEU A 10 13.65 -0.08 -20.54
CA LEU A 10 13.13 0.61 -19.35
C LEU A 10 11.61 0.43 -19.22
N LEU A 11 10.85 0.51 -20.30
CA LEU A 11 9.41 0.20 -20.31
C LEU A 11 9.12 -1.25 -19.91
N GLY A 12 9.91 -2.21 -20.43
CA GLY A 12 9.82 -3.62 -20.04
C GLY A 12 10.08 -3.80 -18.54
N ARG A 13 11.09 -3.10 -17.99
CA ARG A 13 11.40 -3.11 -16.55
C ARG A 13 10.28 -2.50 -15.70
N ALA A 14 9.69 -1.38 -16.14
CA ALA A 14 8.56 -0.76 -15.43
C ALA A 14 7.35 -1.69 -15.37
N ARG A 15 7.01 -2.35 -16.49
CA ARG A 15 5.93 -3.37 -16.53
C ARG A 15 6.22 -4.54 -15.61
N TRP A 16 7.44 -5.07 -15.64
CA TRP A 16 7.82 -6.17 -14.76
C TRP A 16 7.70 -5.81 -13.29
N LEU A 17 8.16 -4.62 -12.89
CA LEU A 17 8.02 -4.13 -11.52
C LEU A 17 6.55 -3.97 -11.11
N ALA A 18 5.69 -3.47 -12.00
CA ALA A 18 4.25 -3.37 -11.74
C ALA A 18 3.63 -4.77 -11.55
N TRP A 19 3.96 -5.75 -12.40
CA TRP A 19 3.49 -7.12 -12.22
C TRP A 19 4.02 -7.79 -10.95
N ALA A 20 5.28 -7.56 -10.61
CA ALA A 20 5.87 -8.04 -9.35
C ALA A 20 5.11 -7.48 -8.14
N THR A 21 4.75 -6.18 -8.17
CA THR A 21 3.93 -5.55 -7.16
C THR A 21 2.55 -6.20 -7.07
N ILE A 22 1.87 -6.42 -8.21
CA ILE A 22 0.54 -7.03 -8.23
C ILE A 22 0.60 -8.42 -7.58
N VAL A 23 1.52 -9.27 -7.99
CA VAL A 23 1.63 -10.65 -7.47
C VAL A 23 1.96 -10.63 -5.98
N TYR A 24 2.93 -9.81 -5.55
CA TYR A 24 3.31 -9.72 -4.16
C TYR A 24 2.15 -9.23 -3.29
N ASN A 25 1.50 -8.12 -3.65
CA ASN A 25 0.41 -7.55 -2.88
C ASN A 25 -0.86 -8.41 -2.90
N MET A 26 -1.12 -9.18 -3.95
CA MET A 26 -2.22 -10.16 -3.95
C MET A 26 -2.00 -11.25 -2.90
N ILE A 27 -0.78 -11.78 -2.79
CA ILE A 27 -0.43 -12.77 -1.77
C ILE A 27 -0.51 -12.12 -0.38
N GLU A 28 0.05 -10.94 -0.23
CA GLU A 28 0.04 -10.17 1.01
C GLU A 28 -1.39 -9.87 1.49
N ALA A 29 -2.28 -9.41 0.61
CA ALA A 29 -3.67 -9.14 0.92
C ALA A 29 -4.40 -10.38 1.46
N VAL A 30 -4.28 -11.51 0.76
CA VAL A 30 -4.94 -12.76 1.17
C VAL A 30 -4.41 -13.22 2.52
N VAL A 31 -3.09 -13.26 2.70
CA VAL A 31 -2.47 -13.71 3.96
C VAL A 31 -2.81 -12.77 5.11
N ALA A 32 -2.73 -11.45 4.89
CA ALA A 32 -3.03 -10.46 5.92
C ALA A 32 -4.49 -10.48 6.35
N ILE A 33 -5.44 -10.55 5.41
CA ILE A 33 -6.87 -10.59 5.73
C ILE A 33 -7.23 -11.88 6.46
N VAL A 34 -6.75 -13.03 6.01
CA VAL A 34 -7.02 -14.33 6.66
C VAL A 34 -6.41 -14.36 8.06
N ALA A 35 -5.13 -14.00 8.19
CA ALA A 35 -4.46 -14.01 9.50
C ALA A 35 -5.02 -12.94 10.45
N GLY A 36 -5.38 -11.76 9.92
CA GLY A 36 -6.01 -10.68 10.69
C GLY A 36 -7.39 -11.05 11.19
N SER A 37 -8.21 -11.66 10.32
CA SER A 37 -9.54 -12.15 10.71
C SER A 37 -9.47 -13.26 11.76
N ALA A 38 -8.50 -14.18 11.65
CA ALA A 38 -8.29 -15.25 12.59
C ALA A 38 -7.81 -14.74 13.97
N ALA A 39 -6.97 -13.68 13.97
CA ALA A 39 -6.43 -13.08 15.19
C ALA A 39 -7.30 -11.97 15.78
N GLY A 40 -8.35 -11.51 15.09
CA GLY A 40 -9.11 -10.32 15.48
C GLY A 40 -8.29 -9.03 15.42
N SER A 41 -7.25 -8.95 14.56
CA SER A 41 -6.38 -7.78 14.39
C SER A 41 -6.89 -6.89 13.29
N ILE A 42 -7.45 -5.74 13.64
CA ILE A 42 -7.95 -4.76 12.65
C ILE A 42 -6.79 -4.07 11.92
N ALA A 43 -5.64 -3.88 12.56
CA ALA A 43 -4.47 -3.34 11.90
C ALA A 43 -3.98 -4.26 10.77
N LEU A 44 -3.97 -5.57 11.00
CA LEU A 44 -3.55 -6.56 10.00
C LEU A 44 -4.58 -6.68 8.85
N ILE A 45 -5.88 -6.61 9.15
CA ILE A 45 -6.93 -6.54 8.11
C ILE A 45 -6.78 -5.26 7.29
N GLY A 46 -6.60 -4.10 7.95
CA GLY A 46 -6.39 -2.81 7.27
C GLY A 46 -5.19 -2.81 6.34
N PHE A 47 -4.10 -3.42 6.76
CA PHE A 47 -2.91 -3.62 5.94
C PHE A 47 -3.19 -4.49 4.70
N GLY A 48 -3.93 -5.59 4.86
CA GLY A 48 -4.33 -6.43 3.72
C GLY A 48 -5.25 -5.70 2.73
N LEU A 49 -6.13 -4.84 3.21
CA LEU A 49 -6.98 -4.00 2.36
C LEU A 49 -6.16 -2.91 1.63
N ASP A 50 -5.14 -2.33 2.28
CA ASP A 50 -4.21 -1.40 1.64
C ASP A 50 -3.44 -2.08 0.49
N SER A 51 -3.03 -3.33 0.68
CA SER A 51 -2.40 -4.14 -0.39
C SER A 51 -3.33 -4.34 -1.59
N ILE A 52 -4.65 -4.48 -1.39
CA ILE A 52 -5.63 -4.51 -2.51
C ILE A 52 -5.66 -3.18 -3.25
N VAL A 53 -5.64 -2.06 -2.53
CA VAL A 53 -5.62 -0.72 -3.16
C VAL A 53 -4.32 -0.53 -3.96
N GLU A 54 -3.17 -1.02 -3.48
CA GLU A 54 -1.91 -0.98 -4.22
C GLU A 54 -1.96 -1.85 -5.49
N VAL A 55 -2.61 -3.02 -5.47
CA VAL A 55 -2.87 -3.83 -6.67
C VAL A 55 -3.69 -3.06 -7.70
N LEU A 56 -4.77 -2.41 -7.28
CA LEU A 56 -5.61 -1.60 -8.18
C LEU A 56 -4.80 -0.47 -8.82
N SER A 57 -3.97 0.21 -8.05
CA SER A 57 -3.07 1.26 -8.54
C SER A 57 -2.07 0.72 -9.57
N ALA A 58 -1.43 -0.41 -9.27
CA ALA A 58 -0.48 -1.04 -10.19
C ALA A 58 -1.13 -1.49 -11.50
N ILE A 59 -2.38 -1.98 -11.48
CA ILE A 59 -3.16 -2.31 -12.68
C ILE A 59 -3.39 -1.05 -13.54
N VAL A 60 -3.75 0.07 -12.92
CA VAL A 60 -3.92 1.35 -13.62
C VAL A 60 -2.63 1.76 -14.31
N ILE A 61 -1.48 1.58 -13.67
CA ILE A 61 -0.19 1.91 -14.26
C ILE A 61 0.16 1.00 -15.44
N VAL A 62 -0.06 -0.31 -15.32
CA VAL A 62 0.11 -1.24 -16.46
C VAL A 62 -0.77 -0.81 -17.64
N TRP A 63 -1.99 -0.37 -17.36
CA TRP A 63 -2.91 0.10 -18.38
C TRP A 63 -2.46 1.43 -19.02
N GLN A 64 -1.94 2.38 -18.24
CA GLN A 64 -1.37 3.64 -18.74
C GLN A 64 -0.15 3.43 -19.63
N LEU A 65 0.74 2.49 -19.29
CA LEU A 65 1.93 2.18 -20.08
C LEU A 65 1.59 1.57 -21.47
N ASN A 66 0.32 1.24 -21.72
CA ASN A 66 -0.18 0.73 -22.98
C ASN A 66 -0.88 1.78 -23.88
N GLY A 67 -0.80 3.06 -23.53
CA GLY A 67 -1.39 4.17 -24.30
C GLY A 67 -2.66 4.75 -23.64
N VAL A 68 -2.63 6.01 -23.22
CA VAL A 68 -3.66 6.59 -22.34
C VAL A 68 -4.15 7.95 -22.82
N SER A 69 -5.45 8.23 -22.56
CA SER A 69 -6.03 9.55 -22.57
C SER A 69 -6.09 10.16 -21.17
N GLU A 70 -5.91 11.47 -21.02
CA GLU A 70 -5.94 12.20 -19.74
C GLU A 70 -7.23 11.99 -18.93
N ASP A 71 -8.39 11.86 -19.60
CA ASP A 71 -9.68 11.66 -18.96
C ASP A 71 -9.76 10.31 -18.21
N ARG A 72 -9.10 9.29 -18.73
CA ARG A 72 -9.06 7.96 -18.08
C ARG A 72 -8.17 7.97 -16.85
N GLU A 73 -7.05 8.71 -16.89
CA GLU A 73 -6.16 8.88 -15.75
C GLU A 73 -6.89 9.54 -14.59
N ARG A 74 -7.62 10.64 -14.85
CA ARG A 74 -8.39 11.35 -13.82
C ARG A 74 -9.47 10.46 -13.18
N THR A 75 -10.17 9.66 -13.98
CA THR A 75 -11.19 8.73 -13.47
C THR A 75 -10.58 7.63 -12.61
N ALA A 76 -9.45 7.07 -13.04
CA ALA A 76 -8.74 6.05 -12.28
C ALA A 76 -8.25 6.58 -10.92
N LEU A 77 -7.65 7.79 -10.88
CA LEU A 77 -7.21 8.43 -9.64
C LEU A 77 -8.38 8.69 -8.66
N LYS A 78 -9.55 9.07 -9.15
CA LYS A 78 -10.74 9.24 -8.31
C LYS A 78 -11.24 7.92 -7.74
N LEU A 79 -11.22 6.82 -8.50
CA LEU A 79 -11.59 5.50 -8.02
C LEU A 79 -10.62 5.00 -6.95
N ILE A 80 -9.32 5.22 -7.15
CA ILE A 80 -8.28 4.91 -6.16
C ILE A 80 -8.49 5.75 -4.89
N ALA A 81 -8.74 7.05 -5.02
CA ALA A 81 -9.04 7.91 -3.88
C ALA A 81 -10.26 7.44 -3.08
N LEU A 82 -11.33 7.05 -3.79
CA LEU A 82 -12.53 6.49 -3.16
C LEU A 82 -12.22 5.20 -2.39
N SER A 83 -11.41 4.31 -2.95
CA SER A 83 -10.98 3.07 -2.29
C SER A 83 -10.23 3.36 -0.99
N PHE A 84 -9.33 4.37 -0.98
CA PHE A 84 -8.64 4.80 0.23
C PHE A 84 -9.59 5.38 1.28
N TYR A 85 -10.60 6.16 0.88
CA TYR A 85 -11.58 6.70 1.84
C TYR A 85 -12.47 5.59 2.43
N LEU A 86 -12.88 4.62 1.63
CA LEU A 86 -13.66 3.46 2.11
C LEU A 86 -12.82 2.60 3.07
N LEU A 87 -11.56 2.34 2.73
CA LEU A 87 -10.60 1.66 3.60
C LEU A 87 -10.44 2.40 4.93
N ALA A 88 -10.17 3.70 4.88
CA ALA A 88 -9.96 4.51 6.08
C ALA A 88 -11.21 4.54 6.97
N CYS A 89 -12.39 4.68 6.38
CA CYS A 89 -13.66 4.67 7.11
C CYS A 89 -13.87 3.32 7.80
N TYR A 90 -13.73 2.21 7.09
CA TYR A 90 -13.90 0.87 7.63
C TYR A 90 -12.92 0.60 8.79
N VAL A 91 -11.63 0.84 8.56
CA VAL A 91 -10.57 0.58 9.55
C VAL A 91 -10.72 1.47 10.78
N ALA A 92 -11.04 2.76 10.59
CA ALA A 92 -11.23 3.69 11.71
C ALA A 92 -12.45 3.33 12.58
N VAL A 93 -13.59 3.01 11.94
CA VAL A 93 -14.81 2.62 12.65
C VAL A 93 -14.57 1.34 13.46
N GLN A 94 -13.95 0.32 12.84
CA GLN A 94 -13.69 -0.94 13.51
C GLN A 94 -12.68 -0.75 14.65
N ALA A 95 -11.60 0.00 14.44
CA ALA A 95 -10.62 0.29 15.49
C ALA A 95 -11.24 1.01 16.70
N LEU A 96 -12.20 1.92 16.48
CA LEU A 96 -12.94 2.57 17.56
C LEU A 96 -13.83 1.59 18.32
N PHE A 97 -14.51 0.67 17.63
CA PHE A 97 -15.27 -0.39 18.30
C PHE A 97 -14.38 -1.30 19.14
N ASP A 98 -13.20 -1.67 18.64
CA ASP A 98 -12.25 -2.50 19.35
C ASP A 98 -11.68 -1.78 20.59
N LEU A 99 -11.42 -0.46 20.50
CA LEU A 99 -10.99 0.34 21.65
C LEU A 99 -12.08 0.45 22.73
N ILE A 100 -13.34 0.69 22.32
CA ILE A 100 -14.47 0.83 23.27
C ILE A 100 -14.79 -0.55 23.88
N GLY A 101 -14.80 -1.61 23.06
CA GLY A 101 -15.09 -2.97 23.49
C GLY A 101 -13.94 -3.64 24.22
N GLN A 102 -12.77 -3.02 24.29
CA GLN A 102 -11.53 -3.60 24.84
C GLN A 102 -11.21 -4.97 24.21
N THR A 103 -11.47 -5.10 22.92
CA THR A 103 -11.20 -6.31 22.15
C THR A 103 -9.70 -6.59 22.15
N LYS A 104 -9.31 -7.79 22.57
CA LYS A 104 -7.91 -8.20 22.63
C LYS A 104 -7.62 -9.09 21.43
N PRO A 105 -6.83 -8.61 20.44
CA PRO A 105 -6.43 -9.46 19.33
C PRO A 105 -5.45 -10.54 19.81
N ASP A 106 -5.56 -11.73 19.24
CA ASP A 106 -4.61 -12.80 19.46
C ASP A 106 -3.28 -12.52 18.76
N THR A 107 -2.20 -13.12 19.26
CA THR A 107 -0.88 -12.99 18.64
C THR A 107 -0.87 -13.70 17.28
N SER A 108 -0.60 -12.98 16.23
CA SER A 108 -0.47 -13.52 14.87
C SER A 108 1.01 -13.62 14.44
N LEU A 109 1.59 -14.81 14.59
CA LEU A 109 2.96 -15.06 14.10
C LEU A 109 3.04 -14.96 12.58
N VAL A 110 1.98 -15.33 11.87
CA VAL A 110 1.88 -15.18 10.40
C VAL A 110 1.86 -13.71 10.03
N GLY A 111 1.09 -12.89 10.76
CA GLY A 111 1.05 -11.43 10.56
C GLY A 111 2.40 -10.77 10.82
N ILE A 112 3.10 -11.15 11.89
CA ILE A 112 4.45 -10.66 12.20
C ILE A 112 5.43 -11.02 11.08
N GLY A 113 5.44 -12.30 10.63
CA GLY A 113 6.30 -12.75 9.54
C GLY A 113 6.02 -12.01 8.22
N LEU A 114 4.74 -11.78 7.91
CA LEU A 114 4.31 -11.01 6.74
C LEU A 114 4.78 -9.55 6.82
N ALA A 115 4.56 -8.89 7.95
CA ALA A 115 4.99 -7.51 8.16
C ALA A 115 6.52 -7.35 8.06
N ILE A 116 7.30 -8.31 8.59
CA ILE A 116 8.77 -8.32 8.43
C ILE A 116 9.13 -8.45 6.94
N ALA A 117 8.49 -9.35 6.20
CA ALA A 117 8.74 -9.52 4.77
C ALA A 117 8.45 -8.20 4.02
N SER A 118 7.35 -7.52 4.31
CA SER A 118 6.97 -6.24 3.69
C SER A 118 7.92 -5.10 4.04
N VAL A 119 8.37 -4.99 5.27
CA VAL A 119 9.40 -4.00 5.68
C VAL A 119 10.69 -4.15 4.87
N ILE A 120 11.01 -5.35 4.42
CA ILE A 120 12.20 -5.63 3.59
C ILE A 120 11.90 -5.42 2.10
N VAL A 121 10.82 -6.02 1.60
CA VAL A 121 10.50 -6.09 0.16
C VAL A 121 10.04 -4.73 -0.38
N MET A 122 9.13 -4.05 0.34
CA MET A 122 8.52 -2.80 -0.14
C MET A 122 9.53 -1.66 -0.38
N PRO A 123 10.51 -1.38 0.50
CA PRO A 123 11.52 -0.36 0.22
C PRO A 123 12.39 -0.69 -1.00
N ILE A 124 12.67 -1.96 -1.26
CA ILE A 124 13.44 -2.42 -2.42
C ILE A 124 12.64 -2.16 -3.71
N LEU A 125 11.36 -2.56 -3.72
CA LEU A 125 10.44 -2.31 -4.84
C LEU A 125 10.26 -0.82 -5.09
N ALA A 126 10.03 -0.02 -4.06
CA ALA A 126 9.85 1.43 -4.16
C ALA A 126 11.09 2.11 -4.78
N ARG A 127 12.30 1.74 -4.33
CA ARG A 127 13.54 2.27 -4.91
C ARG A 127 13.71 1.87 -6.38
N ALA A 128 13.43 0.61 -6.72
CA ALA A 128 13.51 0.10 -8.09
C ALA A 128 12.53 0.82 -9.03
N LYS A 129 11.27 0.99 -8.60
CA LYS A 129 10.24 1.74 -9.32
C LYS A 129 10.66 3.20 -9.52
N ARG A 130 11.09 3.89 -8.44
CA ARG A 130 11.51 5.30 -8.51
C ARG A 130 12.67 5.51 -9.46
N HIS A 131 13.68 4.64 -9.41
CA HIS A 131 14.83 4.70 -10.31
C HIS A 131 14.41 4.52 -11.77
N THR A 132 13.59 3.53 -12.05
CA THR A 132 13.08 3.25 -13.40
C THR A 132 12.19 4.40 -13.91
N GLY A 133 11.30 4.93 -13.06
CA GLY A 133 10.41 6.05 -13.38
C GLY A 133 11.18 7.33 -13.73
N LYS A 134 12.22 7.65 -12.95
CA LYS A 134 13.10 8.80 -13.25
C LYS A 134 13.85 8.65 -14.56
N GLN A 135 14.35 7.45 -14.87
CA GLN A 135 15.03 7.18 -16.15
C GLN A 135 14.08 7.23 -17.36
N LEU A 136 12.81 6.86 -17.17
CA LEU A 136 11.77 6.94 -18.19
C LEU A 136 11.20 8.36 -18.36
N GLY A 137 11.45 9.28 -17.42
CA GLY A 137 10.74 10.56 -17.36
C GLY A 137 9.25 10.40 -17.09
N SER A 138 8.82 9.27 -16.48
CA SER A 138 7.42 8.95 -16.21
C SER A 138 7.04 9.37 -14.79
N SER A 139 6.23 10.43 -14.68
CA SER A 139 5.66 10.91 -13.42
C SER A 139 4.78 9.84 -12.74
N THR A 140 4.05 9.07 -13.53
CA THR A 140 3.16 8.01 -13.07
C THR A 140 3.92 6.88 -12.36
N VAL A 141 5.02 6.39 -12.95
CA VAL A 141 5.84 5.34 -12.33
C VAL A 141 6.54 5.87 -11.06
N VAL A 142 6.90 7.16 -11.02
CA VAL A 142 7.44 7.80 -9.81
C VAL A 142 6.37 7.89 -8.73
N ALA A 143 5.13 8.26 -9.08
CA ALA A 143 3.99 8.31 -8.15
C ALA A 143 3.70 6.93 -7.54
N ASP A 144 3.65 5.89 -8.36
CA ASP A 144 3.50 4.50 -7.90
C ASP A 144 4.61 4.08 -6.92
N SER A 145 5.85 4.55 -7.16
CA SER A 145 6.94 4.29 -6.22
C SER A 145 6.72 4.93 -4.84
N ASN A 146 6.05 6.09 -4.78
CA ASN A 146 5.73 6.75 -3.51
C ASN A 146 4.66 5.95 -2.75
N GLN A 147 3.66 5.41 -3.45
CA GLN A 147 2.64 4.55 -2.84
C GLN A 147 3.27 3.29 -2.23
N THR A 148 4.13 2.59 -2.98
CA THR A 148 4.88 1.43 -2.45
C THR A 148 5.77 1.80 -1.26
N LYS A 149 6.33 3.02 -1.22
CA LYS A 149 7.08 3.53 -0.07
C LYS A 149 6.20 3.72 1.17
N LEU A 150 4.96 4.16 0.99
CA LEU A 150 3.99 4.31 2.08
C LEU A 150 3.57 2.95 2.65
N CYS A 151 3.36 1.96 1.80
CA CYS A 151 3.12 0.58 2.24
C CYS A 151 4.27 0.08 3.15
N ALA A 152 5.53 0.45 2.87
CA ALA A 152 6.65 0.16 3.76
C ALA A 152 6.51 0.82 5.14
N TYR A 153 6.04 2.07 5.21
CA TYR A 153 5.78 2.74 6.51
C TYR A 153 4.62 2.10 7.27
N ILE A 154 3.54 1.76 6.57
CA ILE A 154 2.39 1.04 7.15
C ILE A 154 2.84 -0.30 7.72
N SER A 155 3.72 -1.04 7.01
CA SER A 155 4.28 -2.31 7.47
C SER A 155 5.08 -2.16 8.78
N ILE A 156 5.84 -1.07 8.94
CA ILE A 156 6.59 -0.78 10.18
C ILE A 156 5.62 -0.51 11.34
N ILE A 157 4.56 0.27 11.11
CA ILE A 157 3.55 0.60 12.11
C ILE A 157 2.81 -0.67 12.55
N LEU A 158 2.37 -1.47 11.58
CA LEU A 158 1.74 -2.76 11.82
C LEU A 158 2.64 -3.70 12.64
N LEU A 159 3.90 -3.84 12.21
CA LEU A 159 4.87 -4.69 12.91
C LEU A 159 5.05 -4.25 14.36
N GLY A 160 5.14 -2.94 14.61
CA GLY A 160 5.20 -2.38 15.97
C GLY A 160 3.96 -2.75 16.79
N GLY A 161 2.77 -2.56 16.24
CA GLY A 161 1.51 -2.93 16.91
C GLY A 161 1.43 -4.41 17.27
N LEU A 162 1.75 -5.29 16.30
CA LEU A 162 1.74 -6.75 16.51
C LEU A 162 2.79 -7.21 17.53
N ILE A 163 4.01 -6.64 17.50
CA ILE A 163 5.06 -6.98 18.48
C ILE A 163 4.67 -6.51 19.88
N PHE A 164 4.16 -5.30 20.07
CA PHE A 164 3.74 -4.80 21.37
C PHE A 164 2.59 -5.63 21.94
N ASN A 165 1.62 -6.03 21.11
CA ASN A 165 0.57 -6.94 21.54
C ASN A 165 1.14 -8.32 21.95
N ALA A 166 2.06 -8.89 21.16
CA ALA A 166 2.63 -10.20 21.39
C ALA A 166 3.55 -10.27 22.63
N THR A 167 4.32 -9.22 22.92
CA THR A 167 5.36 -9.24 23.96
C THR A 167 4.92 -8.65 25.29
N ILE A 168 4.15 -7.57 25.27
CA ILE A 168 3.77 -6.79 26.45
C ILE A 168 2.27 -6.97 26.76
N GLY A 169 1.50 -7.55 25.81
CA GLY A 169 0.05 -7.72 25.93
C GLY A 169 -0.71 -6.38 25.80
N TRP A 170 -0.14 -5.40 25.11
CA TRP A 170 -0.78 -4.10 24.87
C TRP A 170 -1.84 -4.24 23.78
N TRP A 171 -3.02 -4.73 24.16
CA TRP A 171 -4.13 -4.94 23.25
C TRP A 171 -4.54 -3.70 22.45
N TRP A 172 -4.40 -2.51 23.05
CA TRP A 172 -4.71 -1.23 22.42
C TRP A 172 -3.69 -0.82 21.33
N ALA A 173 -2.52 -1.46 21.27
CA ALA A 173 -1.50 -1.14 20.26
C ALA A 173 -1.99 -1.48 18.85
N ASP A 174 -2.75 -2.55 18.66
CA ASP A 174 -3.34 -2.94 17.38
C ASP A 174 -4.36 -1.91 16.87
N PRO A 175 -5.44 -1.56 17.59
CA PRO A 175 -6.38 -0.54 17.11
C PRO A 175 -5.74 0.85 16.97
N ILE A 176 -4.71 1.21 17.74
CA ILE A 176 -3.98 2.46 17.50
C ILE A 176 -3.19 2.38 16.18
N ALA A 177 -2.48 1.28 15.92
CA ALA A 177 -1.81 1.08 14.64
C ALA A 177 -2.82 1.17 13.47
N ALA A 178 -4.01 0.57 13.62
CA ALA A 178 -5.10 0.66 12.65
C ALA A 178 -5.57 2.11 12.42
N LEU A 179 -5.72 2.93 13.47
CA LEU A 179 -6.07 4.36 13.33
C LEU A 179 -4.98 5.15 12.60
N VAL A 180 -3.70 4.85 12.83
CA VAL A 180 -2.60 5.48 12.09
C VAL A 180 -2.65 5.07 10.61
N ILE A 181 -2.90 3.80 10.30
CA ILE A 181 -3.11 3.31 8.92
C ILE A 181 -4.29 4.06 8.27
N ALA A 182 -5.41 4.20 8.96
CA ALA A 182 -6.56 4.95 8.45
C ALA A 182 -6.22 6.43 8.17
N ALA A 183 -5.45 7.09 9.02
CA ALA A 183 -5.01 8.47 8.82
C ALA A 183 -4.09 8.59 7.59
N LEU A 184 -3.19 7.64 7.38
CA LEU A 184 -2.34 7.57 6.18
C LEU A 184 -3.18 7.33 4.93
N ALA A 185 -4.15 6.42 4.97
CA ALA A 185 -5.07 6.16 3.86
C ALA A 185 -5.90 7.41 3.48
N ILE A 186 -6.36 8.21 4.46
CA ILE A 186 -7.04 9.49 4.18
C ILE A 186 -6.08 10.45 3.46
N ASN A 187 -4.84 10.54 3.88
CA ASN A 187 -3.87 11.41 3.25
C ASN A 187 -3.60 11.00 1.80
N GLU A 188 -3.43 9.72 1.53
CA GLU A 188 -3.28 9.18 0.16
C GLU A 188 -4.54 9.43 -0.69
N GLY A 189 -5.73 9.16 -0.14
CA GLY A 189 -6.99 9.46 -0.80
C GLY A 189 -7.10 10.94 -1.22
N ARG A 190 -6.65 11.87 -0.36
CA ARG A 190 -6.62 13.30 -0.69
C ARG A 190 -5.65 13.63 -1.82
N GLN A 191 -4.46 13.04 -1.82
CA GLN A 191 -3.46 13.27 -2.87
C GLN A 191 -3.96 12.71 -4.21
N ALA A 192 -4.47 11.47 -4.21
CA ALA A 192 -5.06 10.85 -5.40
C ALA A 192 -6.25 11.66 -5.95
N TRP A 193 -7.12 12.18 -5.06
CA TRP A 193 -8.27 13.00 -5.47
C TRP A 193 -7.87 14.31 -6.15
N LYS A 194 -6.80 14.95 -5.69
CA LYS A 194 -6.28 16.19 -6.29
C LYS A 194 -5.50 15.95 -7.58
N GLY A 195 -5.15 14.70 -7.89
CA GLY A 195 -4.25 14.37 -8.99
C GLY A 195 -2.80 14.83 -8.71
N GLU A 196 -2.51 15.20 -7.46
CA GLU A 196 -1.18 15.56 -7.02
C GLU A 196 -0.34 14.27 -6.87
N THR A 197 0.32 13.89 -7.94
CA THR A 197 1.49 13.01 -7.78
C THR A 197 2.55 13.85 -7.09
N CYS A 198 3.12 13.37 -5.97
CA CYS A 198 4.13 14.10 -5.17
C CYS A 198 5.37 14.48 -6.00
N THR A 199 5.23 15.41 -6.92
CA THR A 199 6.32 16.02 -7.69
C THR A 199 6.75 17.37 -7.10
N ASP A 200 5.96 17.97 -6.17
CA ASP A 200 6.16 19.36 -5.75
C ASP A 200 6.66 19.54 -4.31
N SER A 201 7.16 18.50 -3.66
CA SER A 201 7.69 18.63 -2.30
C SER A 201 8.97 17.82 -2.11
N CYS A 202 10.04 18.19 -2.80
CA CYS A 202 11.43 17.92 -2.42
C CYS A 202 12.33 19.00 -3.02
#